data_e1d981cbfdf4c53a0774cc3c79b3c3c1
#
_entry.id   e1d981cbfdf4c53a0774cc3c79b3c3c1
#
_cell.length_a   1.000
_cell.length_b   1.000
_cell.length_c   1.000
_cell.angle_alpha   90.00
_cell.angle_beta   90.00
_cell.angle_gamma   90.00
#
_symmetry.space_group_name_H-M   'P 1'
#
loop_
_entity.id
_entity.type
_entity.pdbx_description
1 polymer ?
#
loop_
_entity_poly.entity_id
_entity_poly.type
_entity_poly.pdbx_seq_one_letter_code
_entity_poly.pdbx_strand_id
1 'polypeptide(L)'
;MEDALLPLFPLEVVLLPGTPMRLHIFEDRYKEMIGAAIRGKTEFGIVQAGDRGILNIGCTATVEQVLHRYPDGRMDIQIVGRRRFEIILLDDEKAYLRASITFFDDDDEDPASVELKAMVIAGLTALRAAEEKDQSDLPDHRDPRLSFKVAFFVPELPLRQTLLAIRSESERLRQLSEFLPEYVARVKRTTHVRKVAPRNGHGFLTIGTQDGQEPSA
;
A
#
# COMPACT_ATOMS: atom_id res chain seq x y z
N MET A 1 6.79 -10.91 -33.35
CA MET A 1 6.11 -11.42 -32.12
C MET A 1 5.34 -10.23 -31.60
N GLU A 2 4.01 -10.27 -31.59
CA GLU A 2 3.23 -9.27 -30.88
C GLU A 2 3.66 -9.35 -29.41
N ASP A 3 4.29 -8.28 -28.90
CA ASP A 3 4.59 -8.16 -27.50
C ASP A 3 3.25 -8.26 -26.74
N ALA A 4 3.12 -9.32 -25.94
CA ALA A 4 1.88 -9.58 -25.22
C ALA A 4 1.62 -8.43 -24.26
N LEU A 5 0.56 -7.63 -24.51
CA LEU A 5 0.16 -6.51 -23.67
C LEU A 5 -0.11 -6.98 -22.23
N LEU A 6 0.48 -6.32 -21.26
CA LEU A 6 0.26 -6.61 -19.85
C LEU A 6 -1.14 -6.14 -19.43
N PRO A 7 -2.01 -7.03 -18.90
CA PRO A 7 -3.27 -6.61 -18.29
C PRO A 7 -3.01 -5.69 -17.09
N LEU A 8 -3.75 -4.59 -16.98
CA LEU A 8 -3.60 -3.62 -15.88
C LEU A 8 -4.81 -3.62 -14.96
N PHE A 9 -4.53 -3.51 -13.68
CA PHE A 9 -5.51 -3.29 -12.62
C PHE A 9 -5.24 -1.96 -11.93
N PRO A 10 -5.91 -0.88 -12.35
CA PRO A 10 -5.83 0.43 -11.71
C PRO A 10 -6.52 0.39 -10.35
N LEU A 11 -5.80 0.79 -9.30
CA LEU A 11 -6.29 0.84 -7.92
C LEU A 11 -5.75 2.07 -7.20
N GLU A 12 -6.43 2.54 -6.18
CA GLU A 12 -5.93 3.61 -5.28
C GLU A 12 -4.93 3.08 -4.26
N VAL A 13 -3.98 2.26 -4.72
CA VAL A 13 -2.92 1.65 -3.90
C VAL A 13 -1.62 1.57 -4.68
N VAL A 14 -0.51 1.41 -3.97
CA VAL A 14 0.80 1.12 -4.54
C VAL A 14 1.25 -0.26 -4.07
N LEU A 15 1.43 -1.18 -5.01
CA LEU A 15 2.03 -2.48 -4.76
C LEU A 15 3.55 -2.37 -4.90
N LEU A 16 4.27 -2.90 -3.92
CA LEU A 16 5.73 -2.90 -3.91
C LEU A 16 6.29 -4.31 -4.20
N PRO A 17 7.46 -4.43 -4.85
CA PRO A 17 8.10 -5.71 -5.10
C PRO A 17 8.30 -6.55 -3.84
N GLY A 18 7.91 -7.83 -3.90
CA GLY A 18 8.04 -8.78 -2.80
C GLY A 18 7.10 -8.54 -1.62
N THR A 19 6.09 -7.67 -1.75
CA THR A 19 5.10 -7.43 -0.69
C THR A 19 3.75 -8.07 -1.03
N PRO A 20 3.04 -8.63 -0.03
CA PRO A 20 1.72 -9.21 -0.25
C PRO A 20 0.63 -8.14 -0.24
N MET A 21 -0.48 -8.43 -0.94
CA MET A 21 -1.69 -7.63 -0.89
C MET A 21 -2.92 -8.53 -1.04
N ARG A 22 -3.99 -8.22 -0.30
CA ARG A 22 -5.29 -8.89 -0.45
C ARG A 22 -6.21 -8.04 -1.29
N LEU A 23 -6.93 -8.68 -2.21
CA LEU A 23 -7.89 -8.03 -3.10
C LEU A 23 -9.22 -8.78 -3.07
N HIS A 24 -10.31 -8.01 -3.07
CA HIS A 24 -11.67 -8.51 -3.32
C HIS A 24 -12.04 -8.21 -4.77
N ILE A 25 -12.21 -9.23 -5.59
CA ILE A 25 -12.50 -9.11 -7.02
C ILE A 25 -13.99 -9.30 -7.22
N PHE A 26 -14.70 -8.24 -7.62
CA PHE A 26 -16.16 -8.25 -7.76
C PHE A 26 -16.64 -7.77 -9.14
N GLU A 27 -15.90 -6.90 -9.83
CA GLU A 27 -16.26 -6.43 -11.18
C GLU A 27 -16.02 -7.52 -12.23
N ASP A 28 -16.96 -7.70 -13.18
CA ASP A 28 -16.89 -8.76 -14.18
C ASP A 28 -15.63 -8.70 -15.04
N ARG A 29 -15.20 -7.50 -15.45
CA ARG A 29 -13.96 -7.29 -16.20
C ARG A 29 -12.72 -7.79 -15.44
N TYR A 30 -12.66 -7.60 -14.14
CA TYR A 30 -11.53 -8.06 -13.33
C TYR A 30 -11.65 -9.53 -12.91
N LYS A 31 -12.87 -10.09 -12.82
CA LYS A 31 -13.06 -11.54 -12.69
C LYS A 31 -12.52 -12.28 -13.91
N GLU A 32 -12.76 -11.74 -15.13
CA GLU A 32 -12.21 -12.27 -16.37
C GLU A 32 -10.68 -12.22 -16.36
N MET A 33 -10.11 -11.02 -16.14
CA MET A 33 -8.66 -10.76 -16.15
C MET A 33 -7.91 -11.64 -15.12
N ILE A 34 -8.35 -11.62 -13.88
CA ILE A 34 -7.72 -12.40 -12.79
C ILE A 34 -7.94 -13.89 -12.99
N GLY A 35 -9.13 -14.30 -13.46
CA GLY A 35 -9.40 -15.69 -13.82
C GLY A 35 -8.44 -16.20 -14.91
N ALA A 36 -8.15 -15.40 -15.92
CA ALA A 36 -7.17 -15.72 -16.96
C ALA A 36 -5.74 -15.79 -16.38
N ALA A 37 -5.35 -14.84 -15.54
CA ALA A 37 -4.04 -14.83 -14.87
C ALA A 37 -3.82 -16.07 -13.99
N ILE A 38 -4.85 -16.50 -13.24
CA ILE A 38 -4.78 -17.73 -12.43
C ILE A 38 -4.59 -18.97 -13.31
N ARG A 39 -5.37 -19.12 -14.38
CA ARG A 39 -5.28 -20.30 -15.27
C ARG A 39 -3.94 -20.35 -16.02
N GLY A 40 -3.49 -19.19 -16.50
CA GLY A 40 -2.24 -19.06 -17.26
C GLY A 40 -0.98 -18.98 -16.38
N LYS A 41 -1.12 -18.80 -15.08
CA LYS A 41 -0.02 -18.47 -14.13
C LYS A 41 0.80 -17.28 -14.64
N THR A 42 0.10 -16.26 -15.15
CA THR A 42 0.69 -15.05 -15.73
C THR A 42 0.65 -13.88 -14.75
N GLU A 43 1.53 -12.91 -14.98
CA GLU A 43 1.54 -11.65 -14.26
C GLU A 43 0.48 -10.69 -14.82
N PHE A 44 0.00 -9.76 -13.98
CA PHE A 44 -0.76 -8.58 -14.34
C PHE A 44 -0.20 -7.38 -13.59
N GLY A 45 -0.41 -6.17 -14.10
CA GLY A 45 0.13 -4.94 -13.51
C GLY A 45 -0.83 -4.29 -12.53
N ILE A 46 -0.34 -3.89 -11.37
CA ILE A 46 -1.01 -2.94 -10.46
C ILE A 46 -0.42 -1.57 -10.71
N VAL A 47 -1.28 -0.59 -11.00
CA VAL A 47 -0.92 0.82 -11.18
C VAL A 47 -1.75 1.69 -10.26
N GLN A 48 -1.15 2.73 -9.70
CA GLN A 48 -1.88 3.68 -8.86
C GLN A 48 -2.81 4.51 -9.75
N ALA A 49 -4.10 4.49 -9.40
CA ALA A 49 -5.13 5.35 -9.97
C ALA A 49 -5.47 6.48 -9.00
N GLY A 50 -5.90 7.59 -9.53
CA GLY A 50 -6.39 8.75 -8.79
C GLY A 50 -7.21 9.67 -9.70
N ASP A 51 -7.63 10.84 -9.20
CA ASP A 51 -8.50 11.79 -9.90
C ASP A 51 -7.97 12.26 -11.28
N ARG A 52 -6.67 12.20 -11.49
CA ARG A 52 -5.99 12.61 -12.73
C ARG A 52 -5.64 11.47 -13.67
N GLY A 53 -6.16 10.26 -13.42
CA GLY A 53 -5.87 9.06 -14.18
C GLY A 53 -4.91 8.11 -13.48
N ILE A 54 -4.19 7.28 -14.24
CA ILE A 54 -3.23 6.31 -13.72
C ILE A 54 -1.80 6.85 -13.80
N LEU A 55 -0.95 6.44 -12.88
CA LEU A 55 0.48 6.73 -12.94
C LEU A 55 1.18 5.71 -13.85
N ASN A 56 2.24 6.15 -14.54
CA ASN A 56 2.92 5.34 -15.55
C ASN A 56 3.85 4.26 -14.96
N ILE A 57 4.18 4.35 -13.67
CA ILE A 57 5.03 3.36 -12.99
C ILE A 57 4.16 2.47 -12.12
N GLY A 58 4.29 1.15 -12.30
CA GLY A 58 3.58 0.13 -11.56
C GLY A 58 4.44 -1.05 -11.14
N CYS A 59 3.79 -2.00 -10.48
CA CYS A 59 4.39 -3.27 -10.11
C CYS A 59 3.54 -4.42 -10.62
N THR A 60 4.17 -5.41 -11.27
CA THR A 60 3.45 -6.63 -11.64
C THR A 60 3.14 -7.47 -10.40
N ALA A 61 2.10 -8.26 -10.50
CA ALA A 61 1.63 -9.16 -9.46
C ALA A 61 1.37 -10.56 -9.99
N THR A 62 1.54 -11.55 -9.13
CA THR A 62 1.02 -12.91 -9.32
C THR A 62 0.01 -13.23 -8.23
N VAL A 63 -1.01 -14.02 -8.57
CA VAL A 63 -1.92 -14.58 -7.55
C VAL A 63 -1.21 -15.74 -6.87
N GLU A 64 -0.94 -15.58 -5.56
CA GLU A 64 -0.35 -16.65 -4.76
C GLU A 64 -1.41 -17.63 -4.24
N GLN A 65 -2.55 -17.06 -3.80
CA GLN A 65 -3.62 -17.86 -3.21
C GLN A 65 -4.99 -17.28 -3.53
N VAL A 66 -5.94 -18.13 -3.84
CA VAL A 66 -7.36 -17.80 -3.82
C VAL A 66 -7.88 -18.15 -2.42
N LEU A 67 -8.17 -17.12 -1.64
CA LEU A 67 -8.61 -17.26 -0.24
C LEU A 67 -10.07 -17.71 -0.16
N HIS A 68 -10.91 -17.17 -1.04
CA HIS A 68 -12.32 -17.53 -1.12
C HIS A 68 -12.86 -17.35 -2.54
N ARG A 69 -13.79 -18.24 -2.96
CA ARG A 69 -14.59 -18.10 -4.20
C ARG A 69 -16.06 -18.07 -3.82
N TYR A 70 -16.76 -17.05 -4.30
CA TYR A 70 -18.19 -16.91 -4.10
C TYR A 70 -18.97 -17.56 -5.25
N PRO A 71 -20.23 -18.01 -5.02
CA PRO A 71 -21.05 -18.62 -6.09
C PRO A 71 -21.31 -17.71 -7.28
N ASP A 72 -21.30 -16.40 -7.10
CA ASP A 72 -21.49 -15.37 -8.13
C ASP A 72 -20.20 -15.01 -8.90
N GLY A 73 -19.11 -15.74 -8.67
CA GLY A 73 -17.84 -15.58 -9.33
C GLY A 73 -16.92 -14.53 -8.69
N ARG A 74 -17.36 -13.80 -7.66
CA ARG A 74 -16.45 -12.95 -6.85
C ARG A 74 -15.37 -13.82 -6.21
N MET A 75 -14.24 -13.21 -5.89
CA MET A 75 -13.16 -13.92 -5.23
C MET A 75 -12.32 -13.02 -4.34
N ASP A 76 -11.87 -13.56 -3.21
CA ASP A 76 -10.84 -12.97 -2.38
C ASP A 76 -9.51 -13.65 -2.72
N ILE A 77 -8.52 -12.87 -3.06
CA ILE A 77 -7.21 -13.37 -3.47
C ILE A 77 -6.09 -12.72 -2.67
N GLN A 78 -5.00 -13.44 -2.51
CA GLN A 78 -3.72 -12.89 -2.08
C GLN A 78 -2.79 -12.85 -3.27
N ILE A 79 -2.22 -11.66 -3.53
CA ILE A 79 -1.23 -11.41 -4.58
C ILE A 79 0.10 -11.04 -3.94
N VAL A 80 1.18 -11.16 -4.73
CA VAL A 80 2.52 -10.66 -4.36
C VAL A 80 3.08 -9.84 -5.51
N GLY A 81 3.66 -8.68 -5.17
CA GLY A 81 4.38 -7.81 -6.11
C GLY A 81 5.64 -8.50 -6.66
N ARG A 82 5.89 -8.33 -7.94
CA ARG A 82 7.02 -8.97 -8.63
C ARG A 82 8.01 -7.96 -9.18
N ARG A 83 7.77 -7.43 -10.35
CA ARG A 83 8.70 -6.58 -11.10
C ARG A 83 8.13 -5.18 -11.27
N ARG A 84 8.98 -4.19 -11.26
CA ARG A 84 8.62 -2.81 -11.59
C ARG A 84 8.56 -2.65 -13.10
N PHE A 85 7.62 -1.84 -13.55
CA PHE A 85 7.49 -1.51 -14.96
C PHE A 85 7.06 -0.07 -15.17
N GLU A 86 7.35 0.43 -16.36
CA GLU A 86 6.86 1.70 -16.88
C GLU A 86 5.94 1.45 -18.05
N ILE A 87 4.79 2.13 -18.09
CA ILE A 87 3.85 2.09 -19.21
C ILE A 87 4.39 2.91 -20.37
N ILE A 88 4.46 2.29 -21.54
CA ILE A 88 4.85 2.95 -22.78
C ILE A 88 3.63 3.35 -23.58
N LEU A 89 2.65 2.46 -23.73
CA LEU A 89 1.42 2.70 -24.47
C LEU A 89 0.26 1.95 -23.81
N LEU A 90 -0.87 2.65 -23.67
CA LEU A 90 -2.11 2.06 -23.16
C LEU A 90 -2.94 1.48 -24.32
N ASP A 91 -3.65 0.43 -24.01
CA ASP A 91 -4.62 -0.23 -24.87
C ASP A 91 -5.92 -0.45 -24.08
N ASP A 92 -7.04 0.00 -24.63
CA ASP A 92 -8.37 -0.04 -24.05
C ASP A 92 -9.39 -0.84 -24.89
N GLU A 93 -8.93 -1.68 -25.82
CA GLU A 93 -9.80 -2.51 -26.65
C GLU A 93 -10.60 -3.55 -25.85
N LYS A 94 -10.07 -3.98 -24.68
CA LYS A 94 -10.78 -4.90 -23.78
C LYS A 94 -11.58 -4.13 -22.72
N ALA A 95 -12.43 -4.86 -22.01
CA ALA A 95 -13.18 -4.32 -20.87
C ALA A 95 -12.27 -3.87 -19.71
N TYR A 96 -11.01 -4.28 -19.71
CA TYR A 96 -9.95 -3.85 -18.79
C TYR A 96 -8.74 -3.32 -19.56
N LEU A 97 -8.02 -2.38 -18.96
CA LEU A 97 -6.84 -1.79 -19.57
C LEU A 97 -5.72 -2.83 -19.76
N ARG A 98 -4.97 -2.66 -20.85
CA ARG A 98 -3.72 -3.37 -21.12
C ARG A 98 -2.63 -2.34 -21.46
N ALA A 99 -1.37 -2.72 -21.39
CA ALA A 99 -0.29 -1.85 -21.80
C ALA A 99 0.89 -2.58 -22.43
N SER A 100 1.54 -1.91 -23.37
CA SER A 100 2.95 -2.16 -23.68
C SER A 100 3.78 -1.53 -22.58
N ILE A 101 4.76 -2.26 -22.04
CA ILE A 101 5.53 -1.86 -20.89
C ILE A 101 7.03 -2.08 -21.09
N THR A 102 7.83 -1.39 -20.30
CA THR A 102 9.25 -1.70 -20.11
C THR A 102 9.51 -2.03 -18.65
N PHE A 103 10.17 -3.15 -18.39
CA PHE A 103 10.65 -3.49 -17.06
C PHE A 103 11.91 -2.70 -16.72
N PHE A 104 12.10 -2.41 -15.44
CA PHE A 104 13.34 -1.81 -14.96
C PHE A 104 13.68 -2.35 -13.56
N ASP A 105 14.97 -2.39 -13.27
CA ASP A 105 15.54 -2.78 -11.99
C ASP A 105 16.32 -1.62 -11.37
N ASP A 106 17.04 -1.87 -10.30
CA ASP A 106 17.96 -0.90 -9.72
C ASP A 106 19.24 -0.81 -10.58
N ASP A 107 19.76 0.42 -10.68
CA ASP A 107 20.99 0.74 -11.42
C ASP A 107 22.21 0.79 -10.47
N ASP A 108 22.03 0.50 -9.16
CA ASP A 108 23.08 0.55 -8.16
C ASP A 108 24.12 -0.56 -8.40
N GLU A 109 25.38 -0.16 -8.48
CA GLU A 109 26.54 -1.06 -8.47
C GLU A 109 26.95 -1.43 -7.03
N ASP A 110 26.77 -0.50 -6.08
CA ASP A 110 27.17 -0.68 -4.69
C ASP A 110 25.99 -0.93 -3.74
N PRO A 111 26.12 -1.88 -2.82
CA PRO A 111 25.06 -2.11 -1.83
C PRO A 111 24.96 -0.95 -0.83
N ALA A 112 23.74 -0.69 -0.34
CA ALA A 112 23.52 0.30 0.71
C ALA A 112 24.34 0.01 1.97
N SER A 113 24.86 1.07 2.61
CA SER A 113 25.72 0.93 3.80
C SER A 113 24.97 0.27 4.97
N VAL A 114 25.72 -0.40 5.84
CA VAL A 114 25.19 -1.06 7.03
C VAL A 114 24.54 -0.04 7.97
N GLU A 115 25.14 1.14 8.10
CA GLU A 115 24.67 2.22 8.96
C GLU A 115 23.31 2.73 8.48
N LEU A 116 23.14 2.95 7.16
CA LEU A 116 21.90 3.41 6.57
C LEU A 116 20.76 2.38 6.77
N LYS A 117 21.05 1.09 6.55
CA LYS A 117 20.10 0.00 6.83
C LYS A 117 19.70 -0.04 8.30
N ALA A 118 20.67 0.10 9.21
CA ALA A 118 20.42 0.12 10.66
C ALA A 118 19.53 1.31 11.07
N MET A 119 19.78 2.50 10.50
CA MET A 119 18.94 3.68 10.74
C MET A 119 17.48 3.46 10.32
N VAL A 120 17.26 2.88 9.14
CA VAL A 120 15.91 2.61 8.62
C VAL A 120 15.18 1.56 9.45
N ILE A 121 15.87 0.48 9.85
CA ILE A 121 15.30 -0.52 10.76
C ILE A 121 14.96 0.07 12.12
N ALA A 122 15.81 0.92 12.69
CA ALA A 122 15.52 1.61 13.95
C ALA A 122 14.29 2.53 13.82
N GLY A 123 14.17 3.25 12.70
CA GLY A 123 12.99 4.06 12.38
C GLY A 123 11.71 3.23 12.28
N LEU A 124 11.75 2.08 11.60
CA LEU A 124 10.61 1.16 11.52
C LEU A 124 10.25 0.59 12.89
N THR A 125 11.24 0.18 13.69
CA THR A 125 11.02 -0.30 15.07
C THR A 125 10.31 0.75 15.91
N ALA A 126 10.76 2.02 15.81
CA ALA A 126 10.12 3.14 16.49
C ALA A 126 8.68 3.39 16.00
N LEU A 127 8.41 3.21 14.70
CA LEU A 127 7.07 3.30 14.12
C LEU A 127 6.15 2.22 14.70
N ARG A 128 6.57 0.96 14.66
CA ARG A 128 5.79 -0.17 15.18
C ARG A 128 5.48 0.01 16.67
N ALA A 129 6.46 0.47 17.45
CA ALA A 129 6.25 0.80 18.85
C ALA A 129 5.25 1.96 19.06
N ALA A 130 5.29 3.00 18.22
CA ALA A 130 4.34 4.12 18.27
C ALA A 130 2.91 3.71 17.89
N GLU A 131 2.75 2.71 17.03
CA GLU A 131 1.47 2.10 16.64
C GLU A 131 0.98 1.03 17.64
N GLU A 132 1.77 0.68 18.64
CA GLU A 132 1.49 -0.42 19.59
C GLU A 132 1.31 -1.78 18.89
N LYS A 133 2.03 -2.01 17.80
CA LYS A 133 2.01 -3.23 17.02
C LYS A 133 3.19 -4.13 17.33
N ASP A 134 3.00 -5.42 17.11
CA ASP A 134 4.05 -6.42 17.25
C ASP A 134 5.26 -6.11 16.34
N GLN A 135 6.44 -6.47 16.81
CA GLN A 135 7.72 -6.27 16.13
C GLN A 135 8.29 -7.58 15.56
N SER A 136 7.56 -8.69 15.65
CA SER A 136 8.01 -9.98 15.13
C SER A 136 8.18 -10.02 13.62
N ASP A 137 7.46 -9.11 12.90
CA ASP A 137 7.43 -9.04 11.44
C ASP A 137 8.46 -8.06 10.84
N LEU A 138 9.44 -7.61 11.62
CA LEU A 138 10.47 -6.70 11.11
C LEU A 138 11.31 -7.39 10.01
N PRO A 139 11.59 -6.71 8.89
CA PRO A 139 12.39 -7.28 7.82
C PRO A 139 13.84 -7.49 8.23
N ASP A 140 14.48 -8.50 7.66
CA ASP A 140 15.92 -8.74 7.84
C ASP A 140 16.71 -7.59 7.17
N HIS A 141 17.66 -7.01 7.90
CA HIS A 141 18.58 -5.97 7.39
C HIS A 141 19.44 -6.46 6.22
N ARG A 142 19.54 -7.77 5.99
CA ARG A 142 20.26 -8.38 4.86
C ARG A 142 19.41 -8.44 3.60
N ASP A 143 18.10 -8.17 3.67
CA ASP A 143 17.24 -8.21 2.49
C ASP A 143 17.77 -7.20 1.45
N PRO A 144 18.06 -7.64 0.21
CA PRO A 144 18.56 -6.75 -0.84
C PRO A 144 17.52 -5.69 -1.26
N ARG A 145 16.25 -5.89 -0.93
CA ARG A 145 15.12 -4.99 -1.18
C ARG A 145 14.48 -4.50 0.12
N LEU A 146 15.31 -4.20 1.11
CA LEU A 146 14.88 -3.76 2.44
C LEU A 146 13.96 -2.55 2.39
N SER A 147 14.24 -1.60 1.49
CA SER A 147 13.43 -0.38 1.33
C SER A 147 11.97 -0.69 1.05
N PHE A 148 11.66 -1.64 0.16
CA PHE A 148 10.27 -2.04 -0.14
C PHE A 148 9.60 -2.76 1.03
N LYS A 149 10.37 -3.57 1.76
CA LYS A 149 9.87 -4.24 2.97
C LYS A 149 9.51 -3.24 4.07
N VAL A 150 10.33 -2.21 4.26
CA VAL A 150 10.05 -1.13 5.22
C VAL A 150 8.88 -0.27 4.75
N ALA A 151 8.85 0.13 3.46
CA ALA A 151 7.77 0.92 2.89
C ALA A 151 6.40 0.23 2.97
N PHE A 152 6.36 -1.09 3.03
CA PHE A 152 5.13 -1.86 3.24
C PHE A 152 4.40 -1.48 4.55
N PHE A 153 5.14 -1.05 5.58
CA PHE A 153 4.57 -0.62 6.86
C PHE A 153 4.16 0.86 6.89
N VAL A 154 4.50 1.63 5.86
CA VAL A 154 4.18 3.06 5.76
C VAL A 154 3.01 3.26 4.80
N PRO A 155 1.80 3.68 5.25
CA PRO A 155 0.60 3.75 4.40
C PRO A 155 0.54 4.97 3.47
N GLU A 156 1.58 5.81 3.42
CA GLU A 156 1.63 7.05 2.62
C GLU A 156 1.82 6.73 1.13
N LEU A 157 0.73 6.80 0.34
CA LEU A 157 0.75 6.46 -1.08
C LEU A 157 1.76 7.28 -1.90
N PRO A 158 1.87 8.63 -1.70
CA PRO A 158 2.86 9.42 -2.44
C PRO A 158 4.30 8.95 -2.20
N LEU A 159 4.64 8.62 -0.95
CA LEU A 159 5.95 8.08 -0.62
C LEU A 159 6.18 6.71 -1.30
N ARG A 160 5.22 5.79 -1.18
CA ARG A 160 5.33 4.47 -1.81
C ARG A 160 5.52 4.57 -3.31
N GLN A 161 4.80 5.48 -3.98
CA GLN A 161 4.93 5.69 -5.42
C GLN A 161 6.28 6.27 -5.78
N THR A 162 6.79 7.23 -5.01
CA THR A 162 8.15 7.76 -5.19
C THR A 162 9.19 6.66 -5.03
N LEU A 163 9.11 5.85 -3.96
CA LEU A 163 10.04 4.75 -3.73
C LEU A 163 9.96 3.68 -4.84
N LEU A 164 8.75 3.40 -5.39
CA LEU A 164 8.60 2.47 -6.49
C LEU A 164 9.35 2.92 -7.75
N ALA A 165 9.41 4.24 -8.00
CA ALA A 165 10.06 4.84 -9.17
C ALA A 165 11.58 4.93 -9.05
N ILE A 166 12.13 5.05 -7.85
CA ILE A 166 13.57 5.20 -7.62
C ILE A 166 14.32 3.91 -8.00
N ARG A 167 15.40 4.04 -8.77
CA ARG A 167 16.23 2.93 -9.26
C ARG A 167 17.49 2.70 -8.43
N SER A 168 17.45 3.02 -7.15
CA SER A 168 18.56 2.87 -6.21
C SER A 168 18.05 2.45 -4.85
N GLU A 169 18.50 1.29 -4.35
CA GLU A 169 18.17 0.82 -3.00
C GLU A 169 18.71 1.79 -1.95
N SER A 170 19.92 2.28 -2.15
CA SER A 170 20.56 3.26 -1.25
C SER A 170 19.75 4.56 -1.17
N GLU A 171 19.26 5.06 -2.31
CA GLU A 171 18.47 6.28 -2.35
C GLU A 171 17.08 6.09 -1.70
N ARG A 172 16.42 4.96 -1.94
CA ARG A 172 15.16 4.63 -1.27
C ARG A 172 15.30 4.55 0.25
N LEU A 173 16.38 3.92 0.72
CA LEU A 173 16.66 3.84 2.16
C LEU A 173 16.99 5.23 2.75
N ARG A 174 17.69 6.10 2.01
CA ARG A 174 17.95 7.49 2.44
C ARG A 174 16.63 8.24 2.63
N GLN A 175 15.73 8.20 1.65
CA GLN A 175 14.42 8.84 1.76
C GLN A 175 13.59 8.27 2.92
N LEU A 176 13.64 6.97 3.17
CA LEU A 176 12.99 6.38 4.33
C LEU A 176 13.61 6.83 5.66
N SER A 177 14.95 6.96 5.70
CA SER A 177 15.66 7.42 6.91
C SER A 177 15.31 8.87 7.29
N GLU A 178 15.07 9.71 6.29
CA GLU A 178 14.62 11.10 6.47
C GLU A 178 13.13 11.19 6.83
N PHE A 179 12.30 10.37 6.21
CA PHE A 179 10.84 10.40 6.40
C PHE A 179 10.39 9.82 7.75
N LEU A 180 10.96 8.67 8.16
CA LEU A 180 10.49 7.91 9.31
C LEU A 180 10.47 8.71 10.63
N PRO A 181 11.47 9.53 11.00
CA PRO A 181 11.46 10.28 12.27
C PRO A 181 10.25 11.20 12.41
N GLU A 182 9.93 11.99 11.39
CA GLU A 182 8.77 12.89 11.40
C GLU A 182 7.45 12.12 11.41
N TYR A 183 7.38 11.05 10.63
CA TYR A 183 6.21 10.19 10.58
C TYR A 183 5.92 9.54 11.93
N VAL A 184 6.93 9.00 12.60
CA VAL A 184 6.83 8.44 13.96
C VAL A 184 6.35 9.50 14.96
N ALA A 185 6.89 10.72 14.90
CA ALA A 185 6.45 11.80 15.75
C ALA A 185 4.97 12.15 15.54
N ARG A 186 4.49 12.12 14.28
CA ARG A 186 3.07 12.32 13.93
C ARG A 186 2.19 11.20 14.48
N VAL A 187 2.57 9.95 14.31
CA VAL A 187 1.85 8.77 14.81
C VAL A 187 1.74 8.81 16.33
N LYS A 188 2.84 9.11 17.06
CA LYS A 188 2.83 9.25 18.53
C LYS A 188 1.83 10.31 19.00
N ARG A 189 1.79 11.47 18.34
CA ARG A 189 0.82 12.55 18.68
C ARG A 189 -0.62 12.07 18.47
N THR A 190 -0.91 11.41 17.34
CA THR A 190 -2.26 10.91 17.04
C THR A 190 -2.69 9.83 18.02
N THR A 191 -1.81 8.89 18.36
CA THR A 191 -2.08 7.83 19.34
C THR A 191 -2.34 8.43 20.73
N HIS A 192 -1.56 9.43 21.14
CA HIS A 192 -1.77 10.15 22.40
C HIS A 192 -3.13 10.84 22.46
N VAL A 193 -3.51 11.57 21.40
CA VAL A 193 -4.82 12.25 21.32
C VAL A 193 -5.97 11.24 21.41
N ARG A 194 -5.89 10.10 20.71
CA ARG A 194 -6.91 9.05 20.80
C ARG A 194 -7.06 8.46 22.20
N LYS A 195 -5.97 8.37 22.98
CA LYS A 195 -6.01 7.88 24.35
C LYS A 195 -6.61 8.89 25.34
N VAL A 196 -6.44 10.19 25.09
CA VAL A 196 -6.90 11.26 25.97
C VAL A 196 -8.32 11.71 25.65
N ALA A 197 -8.73 11.70 24.39
CA ALA A 197 -10.05 12.17 23.94
C ALA A 197 -11.26 11.47 24.62
N PRO A 198 -11.29 10.17 24.90
CA PRO A 198 -12.40 9.53 25.61
C PRO A 198 -12.57 10.00 27.06
N ARG A 199 -11.52 10.52 27.69
CA ARG A 199 -11.56 10.98 29.08
C ARG A 199 -12.30 12.32 29.26
N ASN A 200 -12.45 13.11 28.19
CA ASN A 200 -13.06 14.45 28.24
C ASN A 200 -14.51 14.49 27.74
N GLY A 201 -15.13 13.35 27.41
CA GLY A 201 -16.45 13.23 26.75
C GLY A 201 -17.64 12.97 27.68
N HIS A 202 -17.47 12.92 29.00
CA HIS A 202 -18.59 12.72 29.93
C HIS A 202 -18.87 13.97 30.79
N GLY A 203 -19.14 15.09 30.13
CA GLY A 203 -19.86 16.21 30.73
C GLY A 203 -21.31 16.16 30.27
N PHE A 204 -22.19 15.44 30.97
CA PHE A 204 -23.63 15.59 30.82
C PHE A 204 -24.01 16.98 31.31
N LEU A 205 -24.31 17.90 30.41
CA LEU A 205 -25.08 19.10 30.70
C LEU A 205 -26.53 18.67 30.97
N THR A 206 -26.85 18.44 32.22
CA THR A 206 -28.24 18.34 32.67
C THR A 206 -28.82 19.76 32.60
N ILE A 207 -29.54 20.08 31.54
CA ILE A 207 -30.38 21.26 31.46
C ILE A 207 -31.58 20.97 32.38
N GLY A 208 -31.59 21.55 33.56
CA GLY A 208 -32.72 21.51 34.45
C GLY A 208 -33.88 22.27 33.82
N THR A 209 -34.95 21.56 33.48
CA THR A 209 -36.26 22.13 33.25
C THR A 209 -36.81 22.64 34.59
N GLN A 210 -36.90 23.97 34.73
CA GLN A 210 -37.71 24.57 35.78
C GLN A 210 -39.19 24.36 35.44
N ASP A 211 -39.88 23.64 36.32
CA ASP A 211 -41.35 23.56 36.34
C ASP A 211 -41.93 24.94 36.58
N GLY A 212 -42.63 25.46 35.58
CA GLY A 212 -43.48 26.67 35.75
C GLY A 212 -44.76 26.30 36.44
N GLN A 213 -44.98 26.85 37.63
CA GLN A 213 -46.27 26.86 38.33
C GLN A 213 -47.30 27.60 37.50
N GLU A 214 -48.42 26.94 37.25
CA GLU A 214 -49.69 27.58 36.85
C GLU A 214 -50.36 28.24 38.07
N PRO A 215 -50.88 29.48 37.99
CA PRO A 215 -51.79 30.02 38.96
C PRO A 215 -53.23 29.69 38.59
N SER A 216 -53.92 29.12 39.58
CA SER A 216 -55.41 28.94 39.57
C SER A 216 -56.13 30.28 39.64
N ALA A 217 -57.13 30.50 38.82
CA ALA A 217 -58.40 31.20 39.09
C ALA A 217 -59.40 30.94 37.96
#